data_6e9b7f8d43f9e6ad3921d1ebd80e69fc
#
_entry.id   6e9b7f8d43f9e6ad3921d1ebd80e69fc
#
_cell.length_a   1.000
_cell.length_b   1.000
_cell.length_c   1.000
_cell.angle_alpha   90.00
_cell.angle_beta   90.00
_cell.angle_gamma   90.00
#
_symmetry.space_group_name_H-M   'P 1'
#
loop_
_entity.id
_entity.type
_entity.pdbx_description
1 polymer ?
#
loop_
_entity_poly.entity_id
_entity_poly.type
_entity_poly.pdbx_seq_one_letter_code
_entity_poly.pdbx_strand_id
1 'polypeptide(L)'
;MSTFSLHTLGCGSAKPSLRHNPSSTVLNIREKLFMIDCGEGSQLAMQRQRLKFSRLNHIFLTHLHGDHCLGLPGLISTLALTEKGGTLTNHTFKPGIKMFRKIFDYLCHERPYDIVFNEIAPEEALVYEDNAITVRTVPLKHRIDDVGFIFEEKPKLRHIRRDMVDFHKVPISQMKAIKDGEPFIKD
;
A
#
# COMPACT_ATOMS: atom_id res chain seq x y z
N MET A 1 15.91 11.40 -3.29
CA MET A 1 15.98 9.97 -2.92
C MET A 1 14.57 9.41 -2.90
N SER A 2 14.33 8.19 -3.38
CA SER A 2 13.00 7.59 -3.23
C SER A 2 12.81 7.12 -1.80
N THR A 3 11.67 7.46 -1.22
CA THR A 3 11.33 7.05 0.13
C THR A 3 10.84 5.61 0.10
N PHE A 4 11.44 4.74 0.91
CA PHE A 4 10.88 3.45 1.29
C PHE A 4 10.92 3.40 2.81
N SER A 5 9.77 3.54 3.45
CA SER A 5 9.66 3.52 4.91
C SER A 5 8.46 2.72 5.39
N LEU A 6 8.58 2.13 6.57
CA LEU A 6 7.54 1.38 7.25
C LEU A 6 7.12 2.14 8.50
N HIS A 7 5.82 2.27 8.70
CA HIS A 7 5.20 2.93 9.84
C HIS A 7 4.27 1.93 10.54
N THR A 8 4.67 1.47 11.72
CA THR A 8 3.80 0.64 12.56
C THR A 8 2.77 1.52 13.25
N LEU A 9 1.50 1.30 12.96
CA LEU A 9 0.37 2.01 13.57
C LEU A 9 -0.19 1.26 14.77
N GLY A 10 -0.08 -0.06 14.75
CA GLY A 10 -0.47 -0.98 15.79
C GLY A 10 0.17 -2.35 15.62
N CYS A 11 0.48 -3.00 16.74
CA CYS A 11 1.11 -4.33 16.79
C CYS A 11 0.51 -5.23 17.87
N GLY A 12 -0.62 -4.82 18.46
CA GLY A 12 -1.37 -5.63 19.41
C GLY A 12 -2.16 -6.74 18.70
N SER A 13 -2.34 -7.89 19.36
CA SER A 13 -3.17 -8.99 18.87
C SER A 13 -4.44 -9.14 19.69
N ALA A 14 -5.50 -9.61 19.05
CA ALA A 14 -6.82 -9.97 19.58
C ALA A 14 -7.64 -8.80 20.11
N LYS A 15 -7.14 -7.98 21.03
CA LYS A 15 -7.90 -6.86 21.61
C LYS A 15 -7.06 -5.59 21.67
N PRO A 16 -7.69 -4.42 21.48
CA PRO A 16 -7.00 -3.16 21.71
C PRO A 16 -6.60 -3.01 23.19
N SER A 17 -5.53 -2.29 23.43
CA SER A 17 -5.08 -1.93 24.77
C SER A 17 -4.78 -0.43 24.84
N LEU A 18 -4.67 0.12 26.05
CA LEU A 18 -4.33 1.53 26.23
C LEU A 18 -2.94 1.89 25.65
N ARG A 19 -2.05 0.91 25.51
CA ARG A 19 -0.66 1.12 25.05
C ARG A 19 -0.44 0.72 23.61
N HIS A 20 -1.23 -0.21 23.07
CA HIS A 20 -1.03 -0.79 21.76
C HIS A 20 -2.35 -0.91 21.00
N ASN A 21 -2.41 -0.32 19.82
CA ASN A 21 -3.49 -0.58 18.88
C ASN A 21 -3.33 -1.99 18.27
N PRO A 22 -4.42 -2.59 17.79
CA PRO A 22 -4.39 -3.81 17.00
C PRO A 22 -3.60 -3.64 15.69
N SER A 23 -3.40 -4.75 14.98
CA SER A 23 -2.55 -4.84 13.79
C SER A 23 -2.88 -3.77 12.74
N SER A 24 -1.90 -2.95 12.43
CA SER A 24 -1.93 -2.03 11.29
C SER A 24 -0.53 -1.50 10.98
N THR A 25 -0.16 -1.53 9.72
CA THR A 25 1.13 -1.05 9.23
C THR A 25 0.94 -0.26 7.94
N VAL A 26 1.68 0.82 7.77
CA VAL A 26 1.70 1.59 6.51
C VAL A 26 3.09 1.58 5.92
N LEU A 27 3.19 1.16 4.67
CA LEU A 27 4.37 1.32 3.84
C LEU A 27 4.25 2.62 3.04
N ASN A 28 5.29 3.46 3.09
CA ASN A 28 5.45 4.58 2.18
C ASN A 28 6.49 4.20 1.13
N ILE A 29 6.05 4.00 -0.10
CA ILE A 29 6.93 3.65 -1.22
C ILE A 29 6.76 4.71 -2.30
N ARG A 30 7.81 5.51 -2.54
CA ARG A 30 7.79 6.60 -3.52
C ARG A 30 6.60 7.55 -3.33
N GLU A 31 6.34 7.93 -2.09
CA GLU A 31 5.25 8.83 -1.70
C GLU A 31 3.82 8.26 -1.87
N LYS A 32 3.66 6.97 -2.20
CA LYS A 32 2.40 6.24 -2.15
C LYS A 32 2.30 5.49 -0.83
N LEU A 33 1.14 5.54 -0.21
CA LEU A 33 0.88 4.80 1.03
C LEU A 33 0.09 3.52 0.75
N PHE A 34 0.58 2.43 1.31
CA PHE A 34 -0.02 1.10 1.27
C PHE A 34 -0.25 0.65 2.70
N MET A 35 -1.50 0.41 3.08
CA MET A 35 -1.83 -0.07 4.43
C MET A 35 -1.96 -1.59 4.43
N ILE A 36 -1.35 -2.25 5.40
CA ILE A 36 -1.49 -3.68 5.67
C ILE A 36 -2.19 -3.79 7.00
N ASP A 37 -3.36 -4.40 7.00
CA ASP A 37 -4.34 -4.45 8.07
C ASP A 37 -4.80 -3.06 8.55
N CYS A 38 -6.00 -3.02 9.09
CA CYS A 38 -6.62 -1.81 9.59
C CYS A 38 -7.37 -2.14 10.89
N GLY A 39 -6.64 -2.43 11.94
CA GLY A 39 -7.19 -2.62 13.28
C GLY A 39 -7.76 -1.33 13.86
N GLU A 40 -8.46 -1.43 14.98
CA GLU A 40 -9.05 -0.27 15.67
C GLU A 40 -7.98 0.76 16.03
N GLY A 41 -8.30 2.05 15.85
CA GLY A 41 -7.39 3.17 16.13
C GLY A 41 -6.39 3.50 15.00
N SER A 42 -6.37 2.76 13.89
CA SER A 42 -5.46 2.99 12.76
C SER A 42 -5.55 4.41 12.22
N GLN A 43 -6.77 4.97 12.06
CA GLN A 43 -6.96 6.34 11.59
C GLN A 43 -6.32 7.39 12.52
N LEU A 44 -6.43 7.22 13.84
CA LEU A 44 -5.81 8.12 14.82
C LEU A 44 -4.28 7.96 14.82
N ALA A 45 -3.78 6.74 14.66
CA ALA A 45 -2.36 6.47 14.56
C ALA A 45 -1.74 7.09 13.30
N MET A 46 -2.45 7.04 12.15
CA MET A 46 -2.03 7.77 10.93
C MET A 46 -1.92 9.27 11.18
N GLN A 47 -2.90 9.88 11.86
CA GLN A 47 -2.87 11.31 12.19
C GLN A 47 -1.69 11.65 13.12
N ARG A 48 -1.47 10.87 14.17
CA ARG A 48 -0.33 11.05 15.10
C ARG A 48 1.01 10.99 14.39
N GLN A 49 1.15 10.11 13.41
CA GLN A 49 2.36 9.98 12.59
C GLN A 49 2.39 10.93 11.38
N ARG A 50 1.39 11.82 11.24
CA ARG A 50 1.28 12.81 10.15
C ARG A 50 1.30 12.19 8.76
N LEU A 51 0.78 10.97 8.62
CA LEU A 51 0.64 10.32 7.33
C LEU A 51 -0.52 10.94 6.54
N LYS A 52 -0.28 11.30 5.28
CA LYS A 52 -1.28 11.98 4.45
C LYS A 52 -2.33 10.98 3.94
N PHE A 53 -3.57 11.12 4.39
CA PHE A 53 -4.70 10.28 3.97
C PHE A 53 -4.91 10.28 2.44
N SER A 54 -4.71 11.42 1.77
CA SER A 54 -4.86 11.53 0.32
C SER A 54 -3.91 10.63 -0.49
N ARG A 55 -2.81 10.16 0.12
CA ARG A 55 -1.84 9.26 -0.51
C ARG A 55 -2.13 7.78 -0.29
N LEU A 56 -3.12 7.44 0.55
CA LEU A 56 -3.54 6.07 0.81
C LEU A 56 -4.50 5.61 -0.28
N ASN A 57 -4.04 4.73 -1.17
CA ASN A 57 -4.85 4.22 -2.29
C ASN A 57 -5.09 2.72 -2.24
N HIS A 58 -4.35 1.99 -1.39
CA HIS A 58 -4.47 0.55 -1.27
C HIS A 58 -4.45 0.12 0.18
N ILE A 59 -5.39 -0.75 0.56
CA ILE A 59 -5.47 -1.42 1.86
C ILE A 59 -5.49 -2.92 1.60
N PHE A 60 -4.62 -3.66 2.27
CA PHE A 60 -4.44 -5.10 2.16
C PHE A 60 -4.79 -5.73 3.49
N LEU A 61 -5.80 -6.60 3.53
CA LEU A 61 -6.17 -7.32 4.74
C LEU A 61 -5.56 -8.73 4.69
N THR A 62 -4.73 -9.04 5.68
CA THR A 62 -4.09 -10.36 5.79
C THR A 62 -5.12 -11.45 6.04
N HIS A 63 -6.10 -11.17 6.88
CA HIS A 63 -7.25 -12.02 7.19
C HIS A 63 -8.39 -11.22 7.83
N LEU A 64 -9.50 -11.88 8.17
CA LEU A 64 -10.72 -11.23 8.60
C LEU A 64 -11.01 -11.33 10.12
N HIS A 65 -9.98 -11.49 10.96
CA HIS A 65 -10.18 -11.28 12.40
C HIS A 65 -10.37 -9.78 12.70
N GLY A 66 -11.16 -9.48 13.74
CA GLY A 66 -11.55 -8.11 14.05
C GLY A 66 -10.38 -7.16 14.31
N ASP A 67 -9.36 -7.64 15.01
CA ASP A 67 -8.13 -6.89 15.30
C ASP A 67 -7.30 -6.51 14.05
N HIS A 68 -7.62 -7.09 12.88
CA HIS A 68 -6.99 -6.75 11.60
C HIS A 68 -7.87 -5.88 10.70
N CYS A 69 -9.17 -5.73 10.99
CA CYS A 69 -10.08 -5.10 10.02
C CYS A 69 -11.14 -4.15 10.62
N LEU A 70 -11.40 -4.15 11.93
CA LEU A 70 -12.48 -3.33 12.51
C LEU A 70 -12.22 -1.83 12.48
N GLY A 71 -10.99 -1.38 12.30
CA GLY A 71 -10.68 0.04 12.08
C GLY A 71 -11.05 0.56 10.69
N LEU A 72 -11.29 -0.37 9.73
CA LEU A 72 -11.54 0.01 8.34
C LEU A 72 -12.79 0.86 8.14
N PRO A 73 -13.96 0.58 8.73
CA PRO A 73 -15.12 1.45 8.61
C PRO A 73 -14.88 2.88 9.10
N GLY A 74 -14.21 3.03 10.24
CA GLY A 74 -13.85 4.34 10.79
C GLY A 74 -12.86 5.10 9.90
N LEU A 75 -11.86 4.41 9.33
CA LEU A 75 -10.92 5.00 8.39
C LEU A 75 -11.63 5.47 7.12
N ILE A 76 -12.49 4.65 6.53
CA ILE A 76 -13.28 4.99 5.33
C ILE A 76 -14.14 6.24 5.56
N SER A 77 -14.82 6.32 6.71
CA SER A 77 -15.61 7.51 7.09
C SER A 77 -14.72 8.75 7.24
N THR A 78 -13.54 8.62 7.84
CA THR A 78 -12.58 9.72 7.97
C THR A 78 -12.07 10.19 6.61
N LEU A 79 -11.75 9.26 5.71
CA LEU A 79 -11.32 9.58 4.35
C LEU A 79 -12.38 10.37 3.57
N ALA A 80 -13.68 10.10 3.80
CA ALA A 80 -14.78 10.82 3.16
C ALA A 80 -14.87 12.30 3.60
N LEU A 81 -14.32 12.65 4.76
CA LEU A 81 -14.27 14.00 5.31
C LEU A 81 -12.95 14.73 5.00
N THR A 82 -12.05 14.10 4.27
CA THR A 82 -10.75 14.66 3.89
C THR A 82 -10.74 14.97 2.39
N GLU A 83 -9.64 15.55 1.90
CA GLU A 83 -9.42 15.80 0.47
C GLU A 83 -9.05 14.53 -0.32
N LYS A 84 -9.46 13.34 0.15
CA LYS A 84 -9.25 12.08 -0.56
C LYS A 84 -10.09 12.07 -1.83
N GLY A 85 -9.42 12.00 -2.97
CA GLY A 85 -10.05 11.77 -4.28
C GLY A 85 -9.58 10.47 -4.91
N GLY A 86 -10.04 10.19 -6.13
CA GLY A 86 -9.66 9.02 -6.92
C GLY A 86 -10.21 7.72 -6.35
N THR A 87 -9.42 6.66 -6.40
CA THR A 87 -9.85 5.31 -6.01
C THR A 87 -9.11 4.81 -4.78
N LEU A 88 -9.82 4.15 -3.87
CA LEU A 88 -9.28 3.35 -2.78
C LEU A 88 -9.57 1.87 -3.05
N THR A 89 -8.53 1.08 -3.23
CA THR A 89 -8.67 -0.36 -3.47
C THR A 89 -8.45 -1.13 -2.17
N ASN A 90 -9.43 -1.95 -1.80
CA ASN A 90 -9.33 -2.88 -0.67
C ASN A 90 -9.09 -4.29 -1.20
N HIS A 91 -7.93 -4.85 -0.90
CA HIS A 91 -7.55 -6.22 -1.21
C HIS A 91 -7.95 -7.10 -0.04
N THR A 92 -8.95 -7.96 -0.23
CA THR A 92 -9.51 -8.77 0.86
C THR A 92 -10.20 -10.02 0.32
N PHE A 93 -10.47 -10.97 1.20
CA PHE A 93 -11.18 -12.22 0.88
C PHE A 93 -12.66 -11.95 0.56
N LYS A 94 -13.26 -12.84 -0.20
CA LYS A 94 -14.67 -12.75 -0.62
C LYS A 94 -15.68 -12.48 0.52
N PRO A 95 -15.58 -13.11 1.71
CA PRO A 95 -16.46 -12.77 2.84
C PRO A 95 -16.31 -11.33 3.29
N GLY A 96 -15.07 -10.79 3.30
CA GLY A 96 -14.77 -9.39 3.62
C GLY A 96 -15.41 -8.43 2.63
N ILE A 97 -15.35 -8.72 1.33
CA ILE A 97 -16.03 -7.91 0.30
C ILE A 97 -17.51 -7.78 0.59
N LYS A 98 -18.17 -8.92 0.87
CA LYS A 98 -19.63 -8.93 1.16
C LYS A 98 -19.96 -8.11 2.42
N MET A 99 -19.15 -8.23 3.45
CA MET A 99 -19.35 -7.53 4.72
C MET A 99 -19.11 -6.01 4.57
N PHE A 100 -17.93 -5.63 4.07
CA PHE A 100 -17.53 -4.23 3.99
C PHE A 100 -18.35 -3.44 2.97
N ARG A 101 -18.76 -4.04 1.86
CA ARG A 101 -19.64 -3.38 0.91
C ARG A 101 -20.91 -2.90 1.60
N LYS A 102 -21.59 -3.75 2.37
CA LYS A 102 -22.80 -3.37 3.11
C LYS A 102 -22.53 -2.27 4.14
N ILE A 103 -21.42 -2.37 4.87
CA ILE A 103 -21.05 -1.37 5.87
C ILE A 103 -20.78 -0.02 5.21
N PHE A 104 -20.04 0.01 4.10
CA PHE A 104 -19.67 1.26 3.42
C PHE A 104 -20.86 1.88 2.69
N ASP A 105 -21.73 1.08 2.11
CA ASP A 105 -22.96 1.56 1.47
C ASP A 105 -23.90 2.17 2.50
N TYR A 106 -23.89 1.69 3.74
CA TYR A 106 -24.71 2.25 4.82
C TYR A 106 -24.07 3.46 5.49
N LEU A 107 -22.78 3.38 5.86
CA LEU A 107 -22.13 4.43 6.68
C LEU A 107 -21.47 5.53 5.83
N CYS A 108 -21.09 5.24 4.58
CA CYS A 108 -20.24 6.10 3.77
C CYS A 108 -20.75 6.18 2.32
N HIS A 109 -22.06 6.27 2.12
CA HIS A 109 -22.66 6.34 0.77
C HIS A 109 -22.30 7.64 0.04
N GLU A 110 -22.14 8.76 0.76
CA GLU A 110 -21.68 10.05 0.21
C GLU A 110 -20.18 10.20 0.46
N ARG A 111 -19.37 9.91 -0.56
CA ARG A 111 -17.91 10.05 -0.49
C ARG A 111 -17.33 10.59 -1.80
N PRO A 112 -16.29 11.43 -1.76
CA PRO A 112 -15.69 12.05 -2.94
C PRO A 112 -14.69 11.13 -3.67
N TYR A 113 -14.65 9.83 -3.35
CA TYR A 113 -13.76 8.84 -3.93
C TYR A 113 -14.45 7.49 -4.14
N ASP A 114 -13.93 6.70 -5.06
CA ASP A 114 -14.44 5.36 -5.35
C ASP A 114 -13.80 4.31 -4.45
N ILE A 115 -14.58 3.32 -4.02
CA ILE A 115 -14.07 2.13 -3.34
C ILE A 115 -14.17 0.93 -4.27
N VAL A 116 -13.02 0.33 -4.54
CA VAL A 116 -12.90 -0.89 -5.33
C VAL A 116 -12.44 -2.02 -4.41
N PHE A 117 -13.03 -3.19 -4.59
CA PHE A 117 -12.59 -4.41 -3.92
C PHE A 117 -11.86 -5.30 -4.91
N ASN A 118 -10.66 -5.72 -4.54
CA ASN A 118 -9.89 -6.76 -5.21
C ASN A 118 -9.94 -8.02 -4.35
N GLU A 119 -10.58 -9.07 -4.89
CA GLU A 119 -10.68 -10.36 -4.21
C GLU A 119 -9.32 -11.05 -4.21
N ILE A 120 -8.87 -11.50 -3.03
CA ILE A 120 -7.69 -12.32 -2.86
C ILE A 120 -8.07 -13.71 -2.34
N ALA A 121 -7.19 -14.68 -2.61
CA ALA A 121 -7.35 -16.06 -2.16
C ALA A 121 -6.12 -16.49 -1.33
N PRO A 122 -6.21 -17.56 -0.50
CA PRO A 122 -5.11 -18.06 0.30
C PRO A 122 -4.11 -18.85 -0.57
N GLU A 123 -3.58 -18.21 -1.59
CA GLU A 123 -2.61 -18.77 -2.55
C GLU A 123 -1.55 -17.74 -2.92
N GLU A 124 -0.47 -18.18 -3.52
CA GLU A 124 0.53 -17.27 -4.05
C GLU A 124 0.04 -16.63 -5.36
N ALA A 125 -0.16 -15.31 -5.35
CA ALA A 125 -0.65 -14.57 -6.50
C ALA A 125 -0.08 -13.14 -6.56
N LEU A 126 0.03 -12.57 -7.77
CA LEU A 126 0.27 -11.14 -7.97
C LEU A 126 -1.07 -10.40 -7.78
N VAL A 127 -1.18 -9.59 -6.73
CA VAL A 127 -2.44 -8.90 -6.38
C VAL A 127 -2.42 -7.41 -6.69
N TYR A 128 -1.24 -6.83 -6.89
CA TYR A 128 -1.07 -5.46 -7.35
C TYR A 128 0.26 -5.28 -8.07
N GLU A 129 0.24 -4.46 -9.11
CA GLU A 129 1.42 -4.06 -9.84
C GLU A 129 1.25 -2.66 -10.42
N ASP A 130 2.30 -1.84 -10.34
CA ASP A 130 2.43 -0.58 -11.05
C ASP A 130 3.88 -0.40 -11.59
N ASN A 131 4.21 0.81 -12.05
CA ASN A 131 5.55 1.10 -12.55
C ASN A 131 6.63 1.11 -11.47
N ALA A 132 6.26 1.08 -10.18
CA ALA A 132 7.16 1.23 -9.06
C ALA A 132 7.33 -0.05 -8.24
N ILE A 133 6.28 -0.82 -8.07
CA ILE A 133 6.25 -1.99 -7.19
C ILE A 133 5.38 -3.11 -7.74
N THR A 134 5.63 -4.31 -7.22
CA THR A 134 4.71 -5.45 -7.25
C THR A 134 4.31 -5.81 -5.83
N VAL A 135 3.11 -6.37 -5.66
CA VAL A 135 2.64 -6.95 -4.39
C VAL A 135 2.10 -8.34 -4.66
N ARG A 136 2.64 -9.32 -3.95
CA ARG A 136 2.25 -10.73 -4.04
C ARG A 136 1.73 -11.22 -2.71
N THR A 137 0.77 -12.15 -2.74
CA THR A 137 0.33 -12.90 -1.58
C THR A 137 1.21 -14.12 -1.33
N VAL A 138 1.33 -14.51 -0.05
CA VAL A 138 1.91 -15.77 0.40
C VAL A 138 0.93 -16.40 1.38
N PRO A 139 0.42 -17.61 1.13
CA PRO A 139 -0.52 -18.27 2.04
C PRO A 139 0.13 -18.57 3.39
N LEU A 140 -0.59 -18.30 4.46
CA LEU A 140 -0.15 -18.55 5.83
C LEU A 140 -1.05 -19.58 6.49
N LYS A 141 -0.48 -20.33 7.46
CA LYS A 141 -1.25 -21.32 8.23
C LYS A 141 -1.93 -20.63 9.41
N HIS A 142 -3.23 -20.47 9.33
CA HIS A 142 -4.06 -19.89 10.39
C HIS A 142 -5.39 -20.64 10.53
N ARG A 143 -6.29 -20.21 11.45
CA ARG A 143 -7.62 -20.83 11.66
C ARG A 143 -8.64 -20.49 10.58
N ILE A 144 -8.42 -19.37 9.89
CA ILE A 144 -9.19 -18.89 8.75
C ILE A 144 -8.22 -18.59 7.61
N ASP A 145 -8.72 -18.35 6.42
CA ASP A 145 -7.91 -17.93 5.28
C ASP A 145 -7.05 -16.72 5.65
N ASP A 146 -5.74 -16.85 5.44
CA ASP A 146 -4.74 -15.86 5.82
C ASP A 146 -3.60 -15.82 4.81
N VAL A 147 -3.10 -14.62 4.53
CA VAL A 147 -1.96 -14.39 3.64
C VAL A 147 -1.01 -13.35 4.23
N GLY A 148 0.28 -13.53 3.98
CA GLY A 148 1.24 -12.45 4.04
C GLY A 148 1.32 -11.70 2.71
N PHE A 149 1.91 -10.49 2.72
CA PHE A 149 2.15 -9.70 1.51
C PHE A 149 3.63 -9.42 1.32
N ILE A 150 4.14 -9.69 0.13
CA ILE A 150 5.50 -9.33 -0.30
C ILE A 150 5.38 -8.07 -1.17
N PHE A 151 5.99 -6.98 -0.72
CA PHE A 151 6.14 -5.74 -1.48
C PHE A 151 7.54 -5.68 -2.06
N GLU A 152 7.65 -5.61 -3.36
CA GLU A 152 8.92 -5.58 -4.07
C GLU A 152 9.01 -4.31 -4.93
N GLU A 153 10.05 -3.51 -4.70
CA GLU A 153 10.30 -2.31 -5.51
C GLU A 153 10.95 -2.70 -6.84
N LYS A 154 10.33 -2.31 -7.95
CA LYS A 154 10.89 -2.52 -9.28
C LYS A 154 12.18 -1.73 -9.48
N PRO A 155 13.15 -2.28 -10.22
CA PRO A 155 14.36 -1.55 -10.58
C PRO A 155 14.04 -0.19 -11.19
N LYS A 156 14.78 0.83 -10.76
CA LYS A 156 14.72 2.16 -11.37
C LYS A 156 15.72 2.25 -12.49
N LEU A 157 15.35 2.97 -13.55
CA LEU A 157 16.33 3.44 -14.51
C LEU A 157 17.38 4.28 -13.79
N ARG A 158 18.64 4.06 -14.09
CA ARG A 158 19.76 4.82 -13.51
C ARG A 158 19.64 6.30 -13.88
N HIS A 159 19.92 7.18 -12.93
CA HIS A 159 20.09 8.58 -13.23
C HIS A 159 21.44 8.83 -13.89
N ILE A 160 21.41 9.38 -15.11
CA ILE A 160 22.64 9.79 -15.78
C ILE A 160 23.00 11.19 -15.26
N ARG A 161 24.23 11.38 -14.86
CA ARG A 161 24.79 12.69 -14.51
C ARG A 161 24.97 13.51 -15.79
N ARG A 162 24.25 14.61 -15.92
CA ARG A 162 24.24 15.46 -17.11
C ARG A 162 25.63 16.02 -17.40
N ASP A 163 26.36 16.47 -16.36
CA ASP A 163 27.73 16.94 -16.45
C ASP A 163 28.69 15.90 -17.06
N MET A 164 28.51 14.62 -16.71
CA MET A 164 29.33 13.53 -17.27
C MET A 164 28.93 13.18 -18.72
N VAL A 165 27.65 13.29 -19.07
CA VAL A 165 27.18 13.12 -20.43
C VAL A 165 27.84 14.15 -21.34
N ASP A 166 27.84 15.43 -20.92
CA ASP A 166 28.41 16.53 -21.67
C ASP A 166 29.95 16.43 -21.74
N PHE A 167 30.61 16.08 -20.63
CA PHE A 167 32.06 15.88 -20.55
C PHE A 167 32.54 14.75 -21.46
N HIS A 168 31.86 13.60 -21.44
CA HIS A 168 32.20 12.45 -22.27
C HIS A 168 31.62 12.50 -23.68
N LYS A 169 30.81 13.54 -24.01
CA LYS A 169 30.11 13.71 -25.29
C LYS A 169 29.29 12.48 -25.67
N VAL A 170 28.53 11.94 -24.70
CA VAL A 170 27.75 10.74 -24.89
C VAL A 170 26.62 10.99 -25.91
N PRO A 171 26.53 10.20 -27.00
CA PRO A 171 25.46 10.33 -27.96
C PRO A 171 24.08 10.07 -27.33
N ILE A 172 23.06 10.81 -27.76
CA ILE A 172 21.68 10.66 -27.26
C ILE A 172 21.17 9.24 -27.49
N SER A 173 21.55 8.60 -28.58
CA SER A 173 21.19 7.20 -28.90
C SER A 173 21.64 6.17 -27.86
N GLN A 174 22.73 6.45 -27.12
CA GLN A 174 23.26 5.53 -26.11
C GLN A 174 22.72 5.83 -24.69
N MET A 175 22.02 6.93 -24.47
CA MET A 175 21.55 7.30 -23.14
C MET A 175 20.56 6.28 -22.55
N LYS A 176 19.76 5.62 -23.39
CA LYS A 176 18.83 4.58 -22.92
C LYS A 176 19.60 3.37 -22.39
N ALA A 177 20.54 2.84 -23.15
CA ALA A 177 21.36 1.71 -22.77
C ALA A 177 22.12 1.97 -21.45
N ILE A 178 22.69 3.17 -21.28
CA ILE A 178 23.36 3.56 -20.05
C ILE A 178 22.39 3.61 -18.86
N LYS A 179 21.15 4.10 -19.05
CA LYS A 179 20.10 4.07 -18.00
C LYS A 179 19.72 2.65 -17.61
N ASP A 180 19.72 1.75 -18.57
CA ASP A 180 19.47 0.32 -18.36
C ASP A 180 20.67 -0.40 -17.73
N GLY A 181 21.81 0.29 -17.61
CA GLY A 181 23.00 -0.18 -16.90
C GLY A 181 24.15 -0.64 -17.79
N GLU A 182 24.03 -0.50 -19.09
CA GLU A 182 25.13 -0.81 -20.00
C GLU A 182 26.29 0.19 -19.86
N PRO A 183 27.55 -0.25 -19.89
CA PRO A 183 28.68 0.66 -19.82
C PRO A 183 28.81 1.46 -21.13
N PHE A 184 29.14 2.75 -20.99
CA PHE A 184 29.56 3.57 -22.11
C PHE A 184 31.05 3.37 -22.34
N ILE A 185 31.42 2.79 -23.48
CA ILE A 185 32.83 2.65 -23.92
C ILE A 185 33.02 3.67 -25.01
N LYS A 186 33.98 4.56 -24.83
CA LYS A 186 34.41 5.53 -25.85
C LYS A 186 35.58 4.93 -26.59
N ASP A 187 35.44 4.80 -27.91
CA ASP A 187 36.54 4.45 -28.83
C ASP A 187 37.59 5.58 -28.86
#